data_a620f4dce05446e85e64ed095325c6fb
#
_entry.id   a620f4dce05446e85e64ed095325c6fb
#
_cell.length_a   1.000
_cell.length_b   1.000
_cell.length_c   1.000
_cell.angle_alpha   90.00
_cell.angle_beta   90.00
_cell.angle_gamma   90.00
#
_symmetry.space_group_name_H-M   'P 1'
#
loop_
_entity.id
_entity.type
_entity.pdbx_description
1 polymer ?
#
loop_
_entity_poly.entity_id
_entity_poly.type
_entity_poly.pdbx_seq_one_letter_code
_entity_poly.pdbx_strand_id
1 'polypeptide(L)'
;MIDNDRFRTENIGRHLLGFHDVSQNKVEAVANYLRSIRPEREVETYSDDFQNVFENCNEKLNTCSALFLCTGDAMTEKFVIDAFHSDNMKQPTFILWLEPFGIAGHLVYINPMQMPKNFVLYKDKGSMLYKYNLLAPIEYEINADRFTKKDAGCNGEYALYSGNDVTLMLSAFYPYINKLIQQPEQSKCYRWVGNIKLAQEKGFKLTIEVSSTTIGHVEELPL
;
A
#
# COMPACT_ATOMS: atom_id res chain seq x y z
N MET A 1 -5.98 13.07 5.58
CA MET A 1 -5.38 11.74 5.85
C MET A 1 -6.27 11.00 6.84
N ILE A 2 -6.35 9.66 6.72
CA ILE A 2 -7.23 8.81 7.54
C ILE A 2 -6.39 7.67 8.10
N ASP A 3 -6.35 7.51 9.42
CA ASP A 3 -5.69 6.39 10.12
C ASP A 3 -6.12 6.41 11.59
N ASN A 4 -6.62 5.30 12.11
CA ASN A 4 -7.07 5.18 13.51
C ASN A 4 -5.96 4.72 14.46
N ASP A 5 -4.79 4.37 13.95
CA ASP A 5 -3.70 3.80 14.72
C ASP A 5 -2.93 4.84 15.56
N ARG A 6 -2.34 4.36 16.64
CA ARG A 6 -1.29 5.07 17.38
C ARG A 6 0.09 4.65 16.89
N PHE A 7 1.00 5.62 16.82
CA PHE A 7 2.39 5.36 16.49
C PHE A 7 3.12 4.63 17.63
N ARG A 8 3.83 3.56 17.29
CA ARG A 8 4.51 2.69 18.25
C ARG A 8 6.00 2.58 17.93
N THR A 9 6.79 2.12 18.91
CA THR A 9 8.24 1.92 18.76
C THR A 9 8.58 0.99 17.59
N GLU A 10 7.77 -0.04 17.35
CA GLU A 10 7.94 -1.01 16.27
C GLU A 10 7.75 -0.40 14.87
N ASN A 11 7.12 0.75 14.80
CA ASN A 11 6.92 1.46 13.53
C ASN A 11 8.16 2.25 13.09
N ILE A 12 9.04 2.66 14.01
CA ILE A 12 10.15 3.61 13.76
C ILE A 12 11.02 3.17 12.57
N GLY A 13 11.37 1.89 12.48
CA GLY A 13 12.27 1.38 11.42
C GLY A 13 11.70 1.39 10.00
N ARG A 14 10.39 1.62 9.85
CA ARG A 14 9.66 1.58 8.57
C ARG A 14 8.76 2.79 8.32
N HIS A 15 8.83 3.77 9.20
CA HIS A 15 7.99 4.97 9.16
C HIS A 15 8.86 6.22 9.12
N LEU A 16 8.28 7.34 8.66
CA LEU A 16 8.96 8.61 8.63
C LEU A 16 9.03 9.31 10.00
N LEU A 17 8.17 8.88 10.96
CA LEU A 17 8.12 9.41 12.31
C LEU A 17 9.21 8.80 13.19
N GLY A 18 9.60 9.52 14.26
CA GLY A 18 10.65 9.13 15.17
C GLY A 18 10.18 8.78 16.59
N PHE A 19 11.14 8.57 17.49
CA PHE A 19 10.86 8.16 18.87
C PHE A 19 9.99 9.16 19.63
N HIS A 20 10.10 10.47 19.34
CA HIS A 20 9.31 11.52 19.98
C HIS A 20 7.82 11.49 19.62
N ASP A 21 7.45 10.76 18.57
CA ASP A 21 6.06 10.62 18.12
C ASP A 21 5.38 9.38 18.72
N VAL A 22 6.11 8.54 19.45
CA VAL A 22 5.57 7.32 20.06
C VAL A 22 4.40 7.66 20.97
N SER A 23 3.33 6.87 20.87
CA SER A 23 2.05 7.03 21.54
C SER A 23 1.13 8.13 20.98
N GLN A 24 1.60 8.96 20.05
CA GLN A 24 0.73 9.89 19.34
C GLN A 24 -0.16 9.14 18.35
N ASN A 25 -1.28 9.76 17.98
CA ASN A 25 -2.06 9.29 16.85
C ASN A 25 -1.23 9.44 15.56
N LYS A 26 -1.16 8.38 14.72
CA LYS A 26 -0.30 8.37 13.52
C LYS A 26 -0.64 9.51 12.56
N VAL A 27 -1.93 9.70 12.28
CA VAL A 27 -2.34 10.70 11.31
C VAL A 27 -2.03 12.12 11.77
N GLU A 28 -2.18 12.40 13.07
CA GLU A 28 -1.83 13.70 13.64
C GLU A 28 -0.31 13.95 13.66
N ALA A 29 0.47 12.93 14.04
CA ALA A 29 1.93 13.05 14.04
C ALA A 29 2.48 13.28 12.62
N VAL A 30 1.96 12.57 11.62
CA VAL A 30 2.32 12.79 10.20
C VAL A 30 1.89 14.17 9.73
N ALA A 31 0.69 14.64 10.12
CA ALA A 31 0.23 15.99 9.76
C ALA A 31 1.14 17.08 10.35
N ASN A 32 1.55 16.93 11.61
CA ASN A 32 2.46 17.86 12.26
C ASN A 32 3.84 17.88 11.58
N TYR A 33 4.35 16.70 11.21
CA TYR A 33 5.58 16.62 10.42
C TYR A 33 5.44 17.34 9.08
N LEU A 34 4.37 17.08 8.33
CA LEU A 34 4.13 17.73 7.03
C LEU A 34 3.99 19.24 7.16
N ARG A 35 3.26 19.74 8.15
CA ARG A 35 3.14 21.18 8.43
C ARG A 35 4.49 21.82 8.80
N SER A 36 5.40 21.07 9.43
CA SER A 36 6.73 21.57 9.78
C SER A 36 7.63 21.80 8.55
N ILE A 37 7.44 21.01 7.48
CA ILE A 37 8.24 21.12 6.24
C ILE A 37 7.53 21.88 5.13
N ARG A 38 6.19 21.98 5.19
CA ARG A 38 5.33 22.66 4.22
C ARG A 38 4.19 23.40 4.92
N PRO A 39 4.49 24.48 5.66
CA PRO A 39 3.50 25.19 6.48
C PRO A 39 2.37 25.82 5.67
N GLU A 40 2.59 26.04 4.36
CA GLU A 40 1.60 26.59 3.43
C GLU A 40 0.54 25.53 2.99
N ARG A 41 0.74 24.25 3.33
CA ARG A 41 -0.21 23.19 2.95
C ARG A 41 -1.22 22.92 4.06
N GLU A 42 -2.47 22.91 3.68
CA GLU A 42 -3.53 22.43 4.55
C GLU A 42 -3.48 20.91 4.63
N VAL A 43 -3.46 20.37 5.83
CA VAL A 43 -3.47 18.94 6.10
C VAL A 43 -4.62 18.66 7.07
N GLU A 44 -5.62 17.99 6.56
CA GLU A 44 -6.78 17.55 7.33
C GLU A 44 -6.62 16.10 7.74
N THR A 45 -7.06 15.77 8.95
CA THR A 45 -6.84 14.47 9.59
C THR A 45 -8.14 13.89 10.11
N TYR A 46 -8.28 12.59 9.96
CA TYR A 46 -9.37 11.80 10.53
C TYR A 46 -8.76 10.61 11.27
N SER A 47 -8.89 10.63 12.59
CA SER A 47 -8.43 9.58 13.49
C SER A 47 -9.51 8.51 13.64
N ASP A 48 -9.88 7.88 12.53
CA ASP A 48 -10.99 6.94 12.44
C ASP A 48 -10.73 5.90 11.34
N ASP A 49 -11.55 4.86 11.28
CA ASP A 49 -11.54 3.88 10.20
C ASP A 49 -11.98 4.51 8.88
N PHE A 50 -11.40 4.03 7.78
CA PHE A 50 -11.74 4.53 6.45
C PHE A 50 -13.23 4.38 6.13
N GLN A 51 -13.85 3.26 6.50
CA GLN A 51 -15.27 2.99 6.28
C GLN A 51 -16.15 4.05 6.96
N ASN A 52 -15.86 4.36 8.22
CA ASN A 52 -16.60 5.39 8.98
C ASN A 52 -16.46 6.78 8.33
N VAL A 53 -15.24 7.13 7.92
CA VAL A 53 -15.00 8.41 7.23
C VAL A 53 -15.69 8.43 5.87
N PHE A 54 -15.67 7.33 5.13
CA PHE A 54 -16.36 7.22 3.84
C PHE A 54 -17.87 7.40 3.98
N GLU A 55 -18.50 6.79 4.99
CA GLU A 55 -19.94 6.91 5.22
C GLU A 55 -20.35 8.31 5.67
N ASN A 56 -19.53 8.98 6.50
CA ASN A 56 -19.87 10.25 7.11
C ASN A 56 -19.38 11.49 6.33
N CYS A 57 -18.32 11.33 5.50
CA CYS A 57 -17.65 12.43 4.80
C CYS A 57 -17.49 12.16 3.29
N ASN A 58 -18.33 11.32 2.69
CA ASN A 58 -18.22 10.90 1.30
C ASN A 58 -18.17 12.09 0.32
N GLU A 59 -18.99 13.11 0.53
CA GLU A 59 -18.97 14.31 -0.33
C GLU A 59 -17.57 14.94 -0.38
N LYS A 60 -16.88 15.00 0.75
CA LYS A 60 -15.54 15.57 0.83
C LYS A 60 -14.49 14.66 0.18
N LEU A 61 -14.57 13.37 0.41
CA LEU A 61 -13.71 12.40 -0.28
C LEU A 61 -13.92 12.49 -1.80
N ASN A 62 -15.14 12.71 -2.24
CA ASN A 62 -15.50 12.87 -3.65
C ASN A 62 -14.95 14.15 -4.30
N THR A 63 -14.41 15.11 -3.55
CA THR A 63 -13.71 16.29 -4.09
C THR A 63 -12.20 16.09 -4.25
N CYS A 64 -11.64 15.00 -3.72
CA CYS A 64 -10.21 14.71 -3.85
C CYS A 64 -9.83 14.35 -5.28
N SER A 65 -8.68 14.84 -5.74
CA SER A 65 -8.15 14.51 -7.08
C SER A 65 -7.73 13.05 -7.22
N ALA A 66 -7.33 12.42 -6.13
CA ALA A 66 -6.97 11.00 -6.06
C ALA A 66 -7.01 10.51 -4.61
N LEU A 67 -7.23 9.20 -4.44
CA LEU A 67 -7.11 8.47 -3.18
C LEU A 67 -5.86 7.59 -3.21
N PHE A 68 -5.08 7.61 -2.13
CA PHE A 68 -3.96 6.69 -1.93
C PHE A 68 -4.29 5.73 -0.79
N LEU A 69 -4.37 4.45 -1.11
CA LEU A 69 -4.67 3.36 -0.18
C LEU A 69 -3.39 2.59 0.10
N CYS A 70 -2.81 2.82 1.27
CA CYS A 70 -1.53 2.26 1.70
C CYS A 70 -1.68 1.47 3.01
N THR A 71 -2.85 0.89 3.23
CA THR A 71 -3.22 0.25 4.49
C THR A 71 -2.62 -1.14 4.65
N GLY A 72 -2.48 -1.89 3.56
CA GLY A 72 -2.19 -3.31 3.62
C GLY A 72 -3.29 -4.10 4.36
N ASP A 73 -4.48 -3.50 4.54
CA ASP A 73 -5.64 -4.10 5.19
C ASP A 73 -6.65 -4.59 4.16
N ALA A 74 -6.77 -5.91 4.07
CA ALA A 74 -7.64 -6.56 3.10
C ALA A 74 -9.12 -6.20 3.24
N MET A 75 -9.60 -5.84 4.44
CA MET A 75 -10.99 -5.46 4.65
C MET A 75 -11.28 -4.10 4.05
N THR A 76 -10.43 -3.11 4.33
CA THR A 76 -10.50 -1.77 3.76
C THR A 76 -10.36 -1.79 2.24
N GLU A 77 -9.41 -2.57 1.72
CA GLU A 77 -9.17 -2.67 0.27
C GLU A 77 -10.36 -3.33 -0.47
N LYS A 78 -10.94 -4.40 0.11
CA LYS A 78 -12.16 -5.01 -0.43
C LYS A 78 -13.34 -4.04 -0.41
N PHE A 79 -13.51 -3.31 0.69
CA PHE A 79 -14.55 -2.28 0.80
C PHE A 79 -14.42 -1.23 -0.31
N VAL A 80 -13.21 -0.73 -0.57
CA VAL A 80 -12.95 0.23 -1.64
C VAL A 80 -13.26 -0.35 -3.02
N ILE A 81 -12.88 -1.61 -3.28
CA ILE A 81 -13.18 -2.28 -4.55
C ILE A 81 -14.70 -2.48 -4.73
N ASP A 82 -15.41 -2.87 -3.68
CA ASP A 82 -16.86 -3.03 -3.71
C ASP A 82 -17.56 -1.67 -3.92
N ALA A 83 -17.02 -0.59 -3.34
CA ALA A 83 -17.52 0.77 -3.57
C ALA A 83 -17.34 1.22 -5.03
N PHE A 84 -16.26 0.81 -5.72
CA PHE A 84 -16.12 1.01 -7.16
C PHE A 84 -17.15 0.22 -7.96
N HIS A 85 -17.33 -1.06 -7.66
CA HIS A 85 -18.30 -1.90 -8.37
C HIS A 85 -19.75 -1.41 -8.18
N SER A 86 -20.03 -0.73 -7.08
CA SER A 86 -21.33 -0.13 -6.75
C SER A 86 -21.47 1.33 -7.23
N ASP A 87 -20.49 1.87 -7.96
CA ASP A 87 -20.43 3.27 -8.43
C ASP A 87 -20.50 4.31 -7.29
N ASN A 88 -20.12 3.92 -6.10
CA ASN A 88 -20.08 4.79 -4.92
C ASN A 88 -18.73 5.51 -4.73
N MET A 89 -17.68 5.06 -5.41
CA MET A 89 -16.34 5.67 -5.43
C MET A 89 -16.04 6.23 -6.81
N LYS A 90 -15.69 7.52 -6.87
CA LYS A 90 -15.50 8.25 -8.14
C LYS A 90 -14.10 8.81 -8.33
N GLN A 91 -13.23 8.68 -7.35
CA GLN A 91 -11.88 9.20 -7.41
C GLN A 91 -10.91 8.18 -8.00
N PRO A 92 -9.98 8.60 -8.87
CA PRO A 92 -8.83 7.79 -9.20
C PRO A 92 -8.14 7.31 -7.93
N THR A 93 -7.91 6.01 -7.82
CA THR A 93 -7.36 5.41 -6.60
C THR A 93 -6.08 4.65 -6.90
N PHE A 94 -5.07 4.89 -6.07
CA PHE A 94 -3.79 4.21 -6.06
C PHE A 94 -3.73 3.28 -4.85
N ILE A 95 -3.62 1.97 -5.08
CA ILE A 95 -3.43 0.98 -4.02
C ILE A 95 -1.97 0.55 -4.04
N LEU A 96 -1.28 0.68 -2.92
CA LEU A 96 0.15 0.37 -2.81
C LEU A 96 0.40 -0.60 -1.68
N TRP A 97 1.23 -1.61 -1.96
CA TRP A 97 1.74 -2.49 -0.91
C TRP A 97 3.17 -2.95 -1.23
N LEU A 98 3.86 -3.40 -0.19
CA LEU A 98 5.22 -3.89 -0.27
C LEU A 98 5.25 -5.32 0.26
N GLU A 99 5.90 -6.23 -0.47
CA GLU A 99 6.10 -7.60 -0.04
C GLU A 99 7.20 -7.68 1.04
N PRO A 100 7.18 -8.72 1.87
CA PRO A 100 8.19 -8.91 2.90
C PRO A 100 9.62 -8.77 2.37
N PHE A 101 10.49 -8.17 3.18
CA PHE A 101 11.90 -7.88 2.88
C PHE A 101 12.14 -6.97 1.66
N GLY A 102 11.11 -6.25 1.21
CA GLY A 102 11.23 -5.41 0.01
C GLY A 102 11.50 -6.22 -1.26
N ILE A 103 11.04 -7.47 -1.34
CA ILE A 103 11.25 -8.34 -2.51
C ILE A 103 10.57 -7.77 -3.74
N ALA A 104 9.36 -7.27 -3.60
CA ALA A 104 8.66 -6.50 -4.62
C ALA A 104 7.73 -5.48 -3.99
N GLY A 105 7.45 -4.43 -4.73
CA GLY A 105 6.40 -3.45 -4.41
C GLY A 105 5.39 -3.37 -5.54
N HIS A 106 4.18 -3.01 -5.21
CA HIS A 106 3.06 -3.00 -6.15
C HIS A 106 2.31 -1.69 -6.11
N LEU A 107 1.85 -1.28 -7.27
CA LEU A 107 1.00 -0.12 -7.48
C LEU A 107 -0.15 -0.53 -8.40
N VAL A 108 -1.38 -0.49 -7.88
CA VAL A 108 -2.58 -0.61 -8.70
C VAL A 108 -3.24 0.74 -8.79
N TYR A 109 -3.41 1.21 -10.00
CA TYR A 109 -4.18 2.41 -10.33
C TYR A 109 -5.57 2.01 -10.83
N ILE A 110 -6.59 2.49 -10.16
CA ILE A 110 -7.99 2.30 -10.55
C ILE A 110 -8.52 3.62 -11.09
N ASN A 111 -8.90 3.61 -12.37
CA ASN A 111 -9.70 4.66 -12.96
C ASN A 111 -11.19 4.25 -12.85
N PRO A 112 -12.01 4.97 -12.08
CA PRO A 112 -13.42 4.60 -11.87
C PRO A 112 -14.23 4.53 -13.17
N MET A 113 -13.86 5.34 -14.18
CA MET A 113 -14.53 5.34 -15.49
C MET A 113 -14.13 4.15 -16.38
N GLN A 114 -13.04 3.44 -16.06
CA GLN A 114 -12.43 2.41 -16.89
C GLN A 114 -11.91 1.24 -16.06
N MET A 115 -12.62 0.91 -14.98
CA MET A 115 -12.32 -0.26 -14.16
C MET A 115 -12.86 -1.51 -14.85
N PRO A 116 -12.03 -2.57 -15.00
CA PRO A 116 -12.53 -3.84 -15.52
C PRO A 116 -13.62 -4.41 -14.60
N LYS A 117 -14.74 -4.86 -15.17
CA LYS A 117 -15.87 -5.42 -14.40
C LYS A 117 -15.49 -6.62 -13.52
N ASN A 118 -14.46 -7.37 -13.92
CA ASN A 118 -13.97 -8.55 -13.20
C ASN A 118 -12.66 -8.26 -12.45
N PHE A 119 -12.37 -7.01 -12.15
CA PHE A 119 -11.16 -6.68 -11.41
C PHE A 119 -11.20 -7.31 -10.03
N VAL A 120 -10.12 -8.01 -9.68
CA VAL A 120 -9.89 -8.58 -8.35
C VAL A 120 -8.44 -8.30 -7.93
N LEU A 121 -8.28 -7.81 -6.73
CA LEU A 121 -6.96 -7.53 -6.13
C LEU A 121 -6.36 -8.79 -5.49
N TYR A 122 -7.21 -9.67 -4.99
CA TYR A 122 -6.83 -10.88 -4.28
C TYR A 122 -6.97 -12.12 -5.17
N LYS A 123 -6.14 -13.13 -4.89
CA LYS A 123 -6.07 -14.35 -5.70
C LYS A 123 -7.39 -15.11 -5.76
N ASP A 124 -8.09 -15.23 -4.63
CA ASP A 124 -9.36 -15.94 -4.48
C ASP A 124 -10.32 -15.15 -3.58
N LYS A 125 -11.64 -15.47 -3.72
CA LYS A 125 -12.71 -14.93 -2.86
C LYS A 125 -12.49 -15.27 -1.42
N GLY A 126 -11.95 -14.79 -0.55
CA GLY A 126 -11.66 -15.14 0.85
C GLY A 126 -10.17 -15.19 1.16
N SER A 127 -9.32 -15.19 0.12
CA SER A 127 -7.89 -15.01 0.29
C SER A 127 -7.57 -13.59 0.73
N MET A 128 -6.51 -13.45 1.54
CA MET A 128 -5.85 -12.17 1.83
C MET A 128 -4.53 -12.03 1.04
N LEU A 129 -4.24 -12.97 0.14
CA LEU A 129 -3.05 -12.93 -0.71
C LEU A 129 -3.32 -12.14 -1.98
N TYR A 130 -2.54 -11.11 -2.21
CA TYR A 130 -2.63 -10.32 -3.43
C TYR A 130 -2.33 -11.16 -4.68
N LYS A 131 -3.12 -10.96 -5.72
CA LYS A 131 -2.99 -11.65 -7.01
C LYS A 131 -1.62 -11.43 -7.66
N TYR A 132 -1.02 -10.27 -7.46
CA TYR A 132 0.16 -9.80 -8.18
C TYR A 132 1.48 -10.03 -7.42
N ASN A 133 1.44 -10.66 -6.24
CA ASN A 133 2.65 -10.91 -5.46
C ASN A 133 3.70 -11.70 -6.24
N LEU A 134 4.95 -11.28 -6.09
CA LEU A 134 6.11 -11.97 -6.66
C LEU A 134 6.49 -13.20 -5.84
N LEU A 135 6.40 -13.14 -4.51
CA LEU A 135 6.51 -14.31 -3.65
C LEU A 135 5.38 -15.31 -3.95
N ALA A 136 5.74 -16.59 -4.11
CA ALA A 136 4.77 -17.64 -4.35
C ALA A 136 3.83 -17.82 -3.14
N PRO A 137 2.53 -18.09 -3.35
CA PRO A 137 1.57 -18.27 -2.26
C PRO A 137 1.99 -19.27 -1.20
N ILE A 138 2.62 -20.36 -1.61
CA ILE A 138 3.14 -21.38 -0.69
C ILE A 138 4.12 -20.81 0.33
N GLU A 139 4.85 -19.75 -0.01
CA GLU A 139 5.79 -19.11 0.92
C GLU A 139 5.07 -18.45 2.09
N TYR A 140 3.91 -17.87 1.85
CA TYR A 140 3.08 -17.29 2.92
C TYR A 140 2.47 -18.33 3.84
N GLU A 141 2.29 -19.58 3.36
CA GLU A 141 1.80 -20.69 4.17
C GLU A 141 2.90 -21.29 5.04
N ILE A 142 4.09 -21.57 4.46
CA ILE A 142 5.17 -22.30 5.14
C ILE A 142 6.16 -21.39 5.88
N ASN A 143 6.23 -20.11 5.53
CA ASN A 143 7.17 -19.13 6.07
C ASN A 143 6.48 -17.92 6.72
N ALA A 144 5.22 -17.99 7.10
CA ALA A 144 4.47 -16.87 7.68
C ALA A 144 5.23 -16.22 8.84
N ASP A 145 5.74 -17.01 9.78
CA ASP A 145 6.50 -16.52 10.94
C ASP A 145 7.81 -15.80 10.58
N ARG A 146 8.31 -15.98 9.35
CA ARG A 146 9.51 -15.32 8.85
C ARG A 146 9.20 -13.99 8.15
N PHE A 147 7.98 -13.81 7.70
CA PHE A 147 7.53 -12.64 6.93
C PHE A 147 6.90 -11.57 7.80
N THR A 148 6.44 -11.96 8.99
CA THR A 148 5.78 -11.05 9.92
C THR A 148 6.47 -11.05 11.27
N LYS A 149 6.29 -9.99 12.03
CA LYS A 149 6.58 -9.93 13.46
C LYS A 149 5.32 -9.54 14.20
N LYS A 150 5.18 -10.13 15.40
CA LYS A 150 4.11 -9.72 16.32
C LYS A 150 4.48 -8.42 17.01
N ASP A 151 3.53 -7.53 17.08
CA ASP A 151 3.64 -6.31 17.89
C ASP A 151 3.71 -6.69 19.38
N ALA A 152 4.69 -6.13 20.08
CA ALA A 152 4.80 -6.28 21.52
C ALA A 152 3.62 -5.56 22.20
N GLY A 153 2.63 -6.30 22.66
CA GLY A 153 1.46 -5.80 23.37
C GLY A 153 0.17 -5.65 22.56
N CYS A 154 0.14 -6.14 21.31
CA CYS A 154 -1.07 -6.26 20.50
C CYS A 154 -1.07 -7.58 19.72
N ASN A 155 -2.26 -8.06 19.35
CA ASN A 155 -2.40 -9.20 18.44
C ASN A 155 -2.12 -8.85 16.97
N GLY A 156 -1.57 -7.67 16.67
CA GLY A 156 -1.23 -7.22 15.33
C GLY A 156 0.06 -7.85 14.82
N GLU A 157 0.07 -8.27 13.56
CA GLU A 157 1.26 -8.71 12.85
C GLU A 157 1.60 -7.68 11.76
N TYR A 158 2.89 -7.47 11.52
CA TYR A 158 3.33 -6.58 10.44
C TYR A 158 4.37 -7.24 9.55
N ALA A 159 4.32 -6.95 8.25
CA ALA A 159 5.29 -7.43 7.28
C ALA A 159 6.68 -6.82 7.52
N LEU A 160 7.71 -7.63 7.34
CA LEU A 160 9.10 -7.23 7.53
C LEU A 160 9.64 -6.53 6.30
N TYR A 161 9.77 -5.21 6.35
CA TYR A 161 10.49 -4.38 5.39
C TYR A 161 11.03 -3.13 6.10
N SER A 162 11.96 -2.44 5.48
CA SER A 162 12.56 -1.21 6.01
C SER A 162 11.97 0.06 5.38
N GLY A 163 12.18 1.20 6.02
CA GLY A 163 11.86 2.50 5.43
C GLY A 163 12.61 2.79 4.13
N ASN A 164 13.81 2.21 3.97
CA ASN A 164 14.56 2.29 2.71
C ASN A 164 13.85 1.54 1.58
N ASP A 165 13.28 0.35 1.84
CA ASP A 165 12.53 -0.41 0.84
C ASP A 165 11.30 0.38 0.37
N VAL A 166 10.59 1.01 1.32
CA VAL A 166 9.46 1.92 1.02
C VAL A 166 9.92 3.08 0.14
N THR A 167 11.03 3.73 0.49
CA THR A 167 11.58 4.87 -0.25
C THR A 167 11.97 4.49 -1.67
N LEU A 168 12.63 3.35 -1.86
CA LEU A 168 13.02 2.85 -3.18
C LEU A 168 11.81 2.53 -4.04
N MET A 169 10.81 1.84 -3.49
CA MET A 169 9.55 1.54 -4.18
C MET A 169 8.83 2.83 -4.60
N LEU A 170 8.64 3.76 -3.67
CA LEU A 170 7.94 5.02 -3.97
C LEU A 170 8.69 5.87 -5.00
N SER A 171 10.03 5.90 -4.92
CA SER A 171 10.85 6.59 -5.92
C SER A 171 10.71 5.98 -7.32
N ALA A 172 10.62 4.64 -7.39
CA ALA A 172 10.41 3.93 -8.65
C ALA A 172 8.99 4.18 -9.22
N PHE A 173 7.97 4.26 -8.37
CA PHE A 173 6.60 4.51 -8.82
C PHE A 173 6.27 5.98 -9.07
N TYR A 174 7.05 6.92 -8.53
CA TYR A 174 6.75 8.36 -8.63
C TYR A 174 6.49 8.84 -10.06
N PRO A 175 7.27 8.49 -11.10
CA PRO A 175 7.01 8.92 -12.46
C PRO A 175 5.65 8.43 -12.99
N TYR A 176 5.25 7.20 -12.65
CA TYR A 176 3.96 6.60 -13.06
C TYR A 176 2.80 7.27 -12.35
N ILE A 177 2.89 7.45 -11.03
CA ILE A 177 1.88 8.15 -10.23
C ILE A 177 1.66 9.56 -10.76
N ASN A 178 2.74 10.32 -10.96
CA ASN A 178 2.67 11.69 -11.45
C ASN A 178 2.03 11.77 -12.84
N LYS A 179 2.41 10.87 -13.75
CA LYS A 179 1.79 10.78 -15.08
C LYS A 179 0.29 10.50 -15.00
N LEU A 180 -0.12 9.51 -14.20
CA LEU A 180 -1.53 9.08 -14.06
C LEU A 180 -2.41 10.14 -13.38
N ILE A 181 -1.86 10.95 -12.48
CA ILE A 181 -2.57 12.10 -11.90
C ILE A 181 -2.78 13.20 -12.93
N GLN A 182 -1.76 13.51 -13.74
CA GLN A 182 -1.83 14.58 -14.75
C GLN A 182 -2.63 14.18 -15.98
N GLN A 183 -2.54 12.92 -16.39
CA GLN A 183 -3.16 12.34 -17.57
C GLN A 183 -3.78 10.99 -17.22
N PRO A 184 -5.00 10.98 -16.69
CA PRO A 184 -5.69 9.75 -16.32
C PRO A 184 -5.82 8.79 -17.52
N GLU A 185 -5.33 7.58 -17.38
CA GLU A 185 -5.40 6.49 -18.34
C GLU A 185 -6.38 5.41 -17.86
N GLN A 186 -6.48 4.29 -18.57
CA GLN A 186 -7.17 3.09 -18.09
C GLN A 186 -6.53 2.56 -16.80
N SER A 187 -7.27 1.75 -16.05
CA SER A 187 -6.76 1.10 -14.85
C SER A 187 -5.52 0.25 -15.17
N LYS A 188 -4.52 0.27 -14.31
CA LYS A 188 -3.20 -0.34 -14.52
C LYS A 188 -2.65 -0.96 -13.27
N CYS A 189 -1.84 -1.99 -13.44
CA CYS A 189 -1.05 -2.58 -12.36
C CYS A 189 0.44 -2.51 -12.69
N TYR A 190 1.24 -2.11 -11.71
CA TYR A 190 2.70 -2.06 -11.83
C TYR A 190 3.34 -2.83 -10.69
N ARG A 191 4.45 -3.47 -10.99
CA ARG A 191 5.30 -4.14 -10.00
C ARG A 191 6.72 -3.58 -10.08
N TRP A 192 7.23 -3.12 -8.96
CA TRP A 192 8.65 -2.83 -8.77
C TRP A 192 9.35 -4.10 -8.28
N VAL A 193 10.42 -4.50 -8.95
CA VAL A 193 11.24 -5.65 -8.55
C VAL A 193 12.33 -5.16 -7.60
N GLY A 194 12.22 -5.54 -6.34
CA GLY A 194 13.11 -5.09 -5.28
C GLY A 194 14.22 -6.10 -4.96
N ASN A 195 14.28 -6.55 -3.71
CA ASN A 195 15.39 -7.36 -3.17
C ASN A 195 15.26 -8.86 -3.48
N ILE A 196 15.20 -9.23 -4.75
CA ILE A 196 15.11 -10.63 -5.18
C ILE A 196 16.36 -11.46 -4.81
N LYS A 197 17.52 -10.80 -4.66
CA LYS A 197 18.75 -11.48 -4.26
C LYS A 197 18.57 -12.12 -2.87
N LEU A 198 17.96 -11.41 -1.94
CA LEU A 198 17.65 -11.95 -0.62
C LEU A 198 16.66 -13.12 -0.71
N ALA A 199 15.66 -13.05 -1.59
CA ALA A 199 14.73 -14.16 -1.79
C ALA A 199 15.47 -15.42 -2.28
N GLN A 200 16.36 -15.27 -3.25
CA GLN A 200 17.19 -16.36 -3.77
C GLN A 200 18.12 -16.95 -2.70
N GLU A 201 18.82 -16.12 -1.94
CA GLU A 201 19.72 -16.54 -0.85
C GLU A 201 18.97 -17.30 0.27
N LYS A 202 17.71 -16.93 0.53
CA LYS A 202 16.86 -17.60 1.52
C LYS A 202 16.08 -18.80 0.96
N GLY A 203 16.20 -19.06 -0.34
CA GLY A 203 15.50 -20.15 -1.03
C GLY A 203 14.00 -19.96 -1.16
N PHE A 204 13.50 -18.69 -1.14
CA PHE A 204 12.08 -18.41 -1.34
C PHE A 204 11.68 -18.61 -2.79
N LYS A 205 10.54 -19.25 -3.01
CA LYS A 205 9.95 -19.44 -4.34
C LYS A 205 9.27 -18.15 -4.80
N LEU A 206 9.50 -17.83 -6.07
CA LEU A 206 8.84 -16.72 -6.75
C LEU A 206 7.78 -17.26 -7.72
N THR A 207 6.78 -16.45 -8.02
CA THR A 207 5.69 -16.79 -8.97
C THR A 207 6.18 -16.85 -10.42
N ILE A 208 7.28 -16.12 -10.71
CA ILE A 208 7.94 -16.07 -12.02
C ILE A 208 9.45 -16.13 -11.82
N GLU A 209 10.17 -16.53 -12.85
CA GLU A 209 11.62 -16.37 -12.89
C GLU A 209 11.96 -14.89 -13.10
N VAL A 210 12.75 -14.35 -12.18
CA VAL A 210 13.21 -12.96 -12.25
C VAL A 210 14.72 -12.97 -12.33
N SER A 211 15.28 -12.34 -13.36
CA SER A 211 16.72 -12.21 -13.50
C SER A 211 17.26 -11.09 -12.59
N SER A 212 18.52 -11.19 -12.19
CA SER A 212 19.20 -10.14 -11.43
C SER A 212 19.28 -8.79 -12.16
N THR A 213 19.11 -8.78 -13.47
CA THR A 213 19.09 -7.55 -14.30
C THR A 213 17.79 -6.76 -14.17
N THR A 214 16.73 -7.33 -13.59
CA THR A 214 15.45 -6.66 -13.41
C THR A 214 15.32 -5.96 -12.05
N ILE A 215 16.31 -6.06 -11.16
CA ILE A 215 16.29 -5.38 -9.87
C ILE A 215 16.18 -3.85 -10.07
N GLY A 216 15.25 -3.22 -9.37
CA GLY A 216 14.97 -1.80 -9.46
C GLY A 216 14.05 -1.40 -10.62
N HIS A 217 13.71 -2.32 -11.52
CA HIS A 217 12.81 -2.04 -12.64
C HIS A 217 11.34 -2.07 -12.20
N VAL A 218 10.54 -1.29 -12.93
CA VAL A 218 9.08 -1.31 -12.83
C VAL A 218 8.53 -1.96 -14.09
N GLU A 219 7.71 -2.96 -13.93
CA GLU A 219 6.99 -3.64 -15.02
C GLU A 219 5.50 -3.41 -14.92
N GLU A 220 4.82 -3.23 -16.06
CA GLU A 220 3.36 -3.16 -16.13
C GLU A 220 2.81 -4.60 -16.24
N LEU A 221 1.82 -4.91 -15.42
CA LEU A 221 1.18 -6.21 -15.36
C LEU A 221 -0.25 -6.14 -15.93
N PRO A 222 -0.76 -7.24 -16.53
CA PRO A 222 -2.14 -7.28 -16.96
C PRO A 222 -3.10 -7.26 -15.76
N LEU A 223 -4.15 -6.42 -15.84
CA LEU A 223 -5.24 -6.36 -14.85
C LEU A 223 -6.23 -7.50 -15.02
#